data_9d79c076951a258601333d4235305bfe
#
_entry.id   9d79c076951a258601333d4235305bfe
#
_cell.length_a   1.000
_cell.length_b   1.000
_cell.length_c   1.000
_cell.angle_alpha   90.00
_cell.angle_beta   90.00
_cell.angle_gamma   90.00
#
_symmetry.space_group_name_H-M   'P 1'
#
loop_
_entity.id
_entity.type
_entity.pdbx_description
1 polymer ?
#
loop_
_entity_poly.entity_id
_entity_poly.type
_entity_poly.pdbx_seq_one_letter_code
_entity_poly.pdbx_strand_id
1 'polypeptide(L)'
;MSNTIDFGTFDLSTQAANGIDVTLINETNKRPFKGLDDQEIIITIQGRDSDKWQDTAKKIDERNASKYKRRGVPAEVTESDLREILAAVTLKWTDNLPFKGEALECTNENCLMLYGMKNTIAEQLITAGVNRDSLKKS
;
A
#
# COMPACT_ATOMS: atom_id res chain seq x y z
N MET A 1 -6.96 -13.20 29.41
CA MET A 1 -6.70 -11.89 28.81
C MET A 1 -7.99 -11.12 28.65
N SER A 2 -7.96 -9.86 29.06
CA SER A 2 -9.12 -9.00 28.89
C SER A 2 -9.27 -8.57 27.44
N ASN A 3 -10.47 -8.65 26.89
CA ASN A 3 -10.80 -8.10 25.59
C ASN A 3 -11.38 -6.67 25.71
N THR A 4 -11.15 -6.06 26.87
CA THR A 4 -11.65 -4.72 27.14
C THR A 4 -10.95 -3.70 26.23
N ILE A 5 -11.75 -2.90 25.54
CA ILE A 5 -11.25 -1.81 24.72
C ILE A 5 -11.34 -0.51 25.51
N ASP A 6 -10.24 0.21 25.56
CA ASP A 6 -10.22 1.56 26.12
C ASP A 6 -10.32 2.54 24.95
N PHE A 7 -11.48 3.16 24.77
CA PHE A 7 -11.72 4.10 23.68
C PHE A 7 -10.92 5.39 23.81
N GLY A 8 -10.30 5.64 24.97
CA GLY A 8 -9.37 6.75 25.12
C GLY A 8 -8.02 6.50 24.44
N THR A 9 -7.68 5.22 24.22
CA THR A 9 -6.42 4.82 23.61
C THR A 9 -6.58 4.05 22.31
N PHE A 10 -7.78 3.53 22.03
CA PHE A 10 -8.05 2.81 20.79
C PHE A 10 -8.07 3.79 19.62
N ASP A 11 -7.19 3.58 18.65
CA ASP A 11 -7.04 4.46 17.52
C ASP A 11 -6.67 3.67 16.26
N LEU A 12 -7.61 3.62 15.30
CA LEU A 12 -7.38 2.94 14.03
C LEU A 12 -6.25 3.57 13.23
N SER A 13 -6.06 4.90 13.34
CA SER A 13 -4.99 5.56 12.60
C SER A 13 -3.61 5.13 13.11
N THR A 14 -3.47 4.93 14.42
CA THR A 14 -2.23 4.43 15.02
C THR A 14 -1.95 3.00 14.59
N GLN A 15 -2.98 2.12 14.62
CA GLN A 15 -2.82 0.73 14.17
C GLN A 15 -2.47 0.68 12.68
N ALA A 16 -3.13 1.47 11.86
CA ALA A 16 -2.85 1.54 10.42
C ALA A 16 -1.44 2.09 10.14
N ALA A 17 -0.96 3.03 10.96
CA ALA A 17 0.38 3.60 10.82
C ALA A 17 1.50 2.61 11.20
N ASN A 18 1.20 1.61 12.06
CA ASN A 18 2.17 0.58 12.44
C ASN A 18 2.59 -0.31 11.27
N GLY A 19 1.81 -0.29 10.21
CA GLY A 19 2.13 -1.00 8.98
C GLY A 19 1.50 -2.38 8.88
N ILE A 20 1.34 -2.81 7.65
CA ILE A 20 0.82 -4.12 7.27
C ILE A 20 1.87 -4.78 6.41
N ASP A 21 2.31 -5.99 6.79
CA ASP A 21 3.26 -6.76 6.00
C ASP A 21 2.49 -7.58 4.97
N VAL A 22 2.73 -7.29 3.68
CA VAL A 22 2.06 -7.96 2.59
C VAL A 22 3.05 -8.87 1.88
N THR A 23 2.86 -10.18 1.98
CA THR A 23 3.64 -11.15 1.22
C THR A 23 3.11 -11.18 -0.21
N LEU A 24 3.97 -10.90 -1.18
CA LEU A 24 3.56 -10.89 -2.59
C LEU A 24 3.32 -12.31 -3.09
N ILE A 25 2.17 -12.51 -3.72
CA ILE A 25 1.70 -13.81 -4.19
C ILE A 25 1.60 -13.81 -5.72
N ASN A 26 2.05 -14.91 -6.32
CA ASN A 26 1.81 -15.16 -7.73
C ASN A 26 0.36 -15.61 -7.90
N GLU A 27 -0.46 -14.77 -8.52
CA GLU A 27 -1.90 -15.01 -8.67
C GLU A 27 -2.20 -16.26 -9.52
N THR A 28 -1.28 -16.66 -10.39
CA THR A 28 -1.46 -17.82 -11.25
C THR A 28 -1.42 -19.13 -10.47
N ASN A 29 -0.42 -19.31 -9.61
CA ASN A 29 -0.23 -20.55 -8.86
C ASN A 29 -0.55 -20.43 -7.36
N LYS A 30 -0.95 -19.22 -6.91
CA LYS A 30 -1.33 -18.92 -5.51
C LYS A 30 -0.21 -19.15 -4.50
N ARG A 31 1.04 -19.13 -4.95
CA ARG A 31 2.23 -19.31 -4.10
C ARG A 31 2.97 -17.99 -3.95
N PRO A 32 3.64 -17.76 -2.82
CA PRO A 32 4.45 -16.56 -2.66
C PRO A 32 5.55 -16.47 -3.72
N PHE A 33 5.79 -15.27 -4.23
CA PHE A 33 6.95 -15.00 -5.06
C PHE A 33 8.22 -15.15 -4.22
N LYS A 34 9.28 -15.60 -4.84
CA LYS A 34 10.61 -15.68 -4.23
C LYS A 34 11.49 -14.58 -4.76
N GLY A 35 12.24 -13.95 -3.86
CA GLY A 35 13.21 -12.92 -4.22
C GLY A 35 14.56 -13.50 -4.62
N LEU A 36 15.54 -12.60 -4.72
CA LEU A 36 16.90 -12.98 -5.13
C LEU A 36 17.56 -14.01 -4.22
N ASP A 37 17.19 -14.04 -2.94
CA ASP A 37 17.72 -14.95 -1.92
C ASP A 37 16.82 -16.17 -1.70
N ASP A 38 15.87 -16.41 -2.60
CA ASP A 38 14.89 -17.50 -2.54
C ASP A 38 13.96 -17.41 -1.31
N GLN A 39 13.90 -16.25 -0.68
CA GLN A 39 12.95 -15.96 0.41
C GLN A 39 11.76 -15.17 -0.11
N GLU A 40 10.67 -15.18 0.65
CA GLU A 40 9.47 -14.43 0.29
C GLU A 40 9.73 -12.93 0.20
N ILE A 41 8.99 -12.24 -0.68
CA ILE A 41 9.07 -10.79 -0.83
C ILE A 41 7.93 -10.18 -0.04
N ILE A 42 8.25 -9.27 0.87
CA ILE A 42 7.27 -8.61 1.73
C ILE A 42 7.37 -7.10 1.53
N ILE A 43 6.23 -6.47 1.27
CA ILE A 43 6.10 -5.01 1.20
C ILE A 43 5.28 -4.58 2.42
N THR A 44 5.80 -3.63 3.18
CA THR A 44 5.12 -3.10 4.37
C THR A 44 4.52 -1.74 4.03
N ILE A 45 3.20 -1.61 4.22
CA ILE A 45 2.47 -0.37 3.94
C ILE A 45 1.66 0.05 5.16
N GLN A 46 1.32 1.33 5.23
CA GLN A 46 0.33 1.81 6.19
C GLN A 46 -1.08 1.56 5.64
N GLY A 47 -2.04 1.32 6.51
CA GLY A 47 -3.41 1.05 6.11
C GLY A 47 -4.21 2.33 5.81
N ARG A 48 -5.44 2.15 5.30
CA ARG A 48 -6.31 3.26 4.88
C ARG A 48 -6.68 4.23 6.02
N ASP A 49 -6.67 3.76 7.25
CA ASP A 49 -7.00 4.61 8.42
C ASP A 49 -5.81 5.42 8.91
N SER A 50 -4.61 5.26 8.33
CA SER A 50 -3.44 6.04 8.71
C SER A 50 -3.57 7.49 8.26
N ASP A 51 -2.96 8.40 9.02
CA ASP A 51 -2.95 9.81 8.66
C ASP A 51 -2.31 10.03 7.29
N LYS A 52 -1.24 9.30 6.99
CA LYS A 52 -0.55 9.42 5.70
C LYS A 52 -1.45 9.07 4.52
N TRP A 53 -2.22 7.99 4.63
CA TRP A 53 -3.17 7.59 3.59
C TRP A 53 -4.25 8.67 3.44
N GLN A 54 -4.86 9.08 4.54
CA GLN A 54 -5.95 10.05 4.53
C GLN A 54 -5.51 11.43 4.01
N ASP A 55 -4.35 11.91 4.45
CA ASP A 55 -3.82 13.18 3.99
C ASP A 55 -3.49 13.17 2.50
N THR A 56 -2.91 12.07 2.02
CA THR A 56 -2.59 11.90 0.59
C THR A 56 -3.86 11.87 -0.24
N ALA A 57 -4.86 11.09 0.17
CA ALA A 57 -6.15 11.00 -0.51
C ALA A 57 -6.85 12.36 -0.56
N LYS A 58 -6.80 13.12 0.54
CA LYS A 58 -7.41 14.45 0.61
C LYS A 58 -6.75 15.41 -0.37
N LYS A 59 -5.43 15.43 -0.46
CA LYS A 59 -4.70 16.29 -1.40
C LYS A 59 -5.05 15.94 -2.84
N ILE A 60 -5.18 14.65 -3.13
CA ILE A 60 -5.57 14.17 -4.46
C ILE A 60 -6.99 14.61 -4.79
N ASP A 61 -7.93 14.46 -3.85
CA ASP A 61 -9.32 14.87 -4.03
C ASP A 61 -9.43 16.37 -4.31
N GLU A 62 -8.68 17.19 -3.58
CA GLU A 62 -8.64 18.64 -3.79
C GLU A 62 -8.09 19.00 -5.16
N ARG A 63 -7.03 18.32 -5.60
CA ARG A 63 -6.45 18.49 -6.93
C ARG A 63 -7.45 18.13 -8.02
N ASN A 64 -8.14 17.00 -7.86
CA ASN A 64 -9.11 16.53 -8.84
C ASN A 64 -10.37 17.41 -8.89
N ALA A 65 -10.84 17.90 -7.74
CA ALA A 65 -11.98 18.79 -7.69
C ALA A 65 -11.71 20.08 -8.47
N SER A 66 -10.49 20.60 -8.38
CA SER A 66 -10.09 21.79 -9.13
C SER A 66 -9.95 21.51 -10.64
N LYS A 67 -9.37 20.37 -11.00
CA LYS A 67 -9.03 20.06 -12.39
C LYS A 67 -10.21 19.54 -13.20
N TYR A 68 -11.02 18.66 -12.62
CA TYR A 68 -12.09 17.95 -13.35
C TYR A 68 -13.47 18.51 -13.09
N LYS A 69 -13.68 19.20 -11.97
CA LYS A 69 -14.96 19.83 -11.60
C LYS A 69 -16.14 18.88 -11.80
N ARG A 70 -17.09 19.24 -12.70
CA ARG A 70 -18.32 18.46 -12.95
C ARG A 70 -18.17 17.31 -13.91
N ARG A 71 -17.01 17.18 -14.58
CA ARG A 71 -16.79 16.16 -15.60
C ARG A 71 -16.57 14.76 -15.02
N GLY A 72 -16.24 14.69 -13.73
CA GLY A 72 -15.82 13.45 -13.13
C GLY A 72 -14.36 13.13 -13.45
N VAL A 73 -13.75 12.29 -12.63
CA VAL A 73 -12.35 11.91 -12.77
C VAL A 73 -12.22 10.72 -13.72
N PRO A 74 -11.40 10.81 -14.78
CA PRO A 74 -11.20 9.66 -15.69
C PRO A 74 -10.66 8.44 -14.93
N ALA A 75 -11.00 7.23 -15.39
CA ALA A 75 -10.58 5.98 -14.76
C ALA A 75 -9.06 5.85 -14.65
N GLU A 76 -8.33 6.26 -15.69
CA GLU A 76 -6.86 6.22 -15.67
C GLU A 76 -6.26 7.10 -14.58
N VAL A 77 -6.90 8.23 -14.30
CA VAL A 77 -6.46 9.14 -13.23
C VAL A 77 -6.73 8.51 -11.87
N THR A 78 -7.91 7.88 -11.69
CA THR A 78 -8.24 7.19 -10.43
C THR A 78 -7.24 6.07 -10.14
N GLU A 79 -6.86 5.29 -11.14
CA GLU A 79 -5.83 4.24 -10.99
C GLU A 79 -4.48 4.83 -10.62
N SER A 80 -4.08 5.90 -11.31
CA SER A 80 -2.83 6.61 -11.04
C SER A 80 -2.82 7.19 -9.62
N ASP A 81 -3.95 7.72 -9.17
CA ASP A 81 -4.10 8.30 -7.83
C ASP A 81 -3.93 7.23 -6.75
N LEU A 82 -4.48 6.03 -6.95
CA LEU A 82 -4.31 4.93 -6.02
C LEU A 82 -2.84 4.51 -5.91
N ARG A 83 -2.12 4.48 -7.02
CA ARG A 83 -0.68 4.19 -7.02
C ARG A 83 0.10 5.25 -6.24
N GLU A 84 -0.29 6.51 -6.39
CA GLU A 84 0.33 7.62 -5.66
C GLU A 84 0.12 7.44 -4.14
N ILE A 85 -1.08 7.07 -3.72
CA ILE A 85 -1.37 6.78 -2.31
C ILE A 85 -0.51 5.62 -1.83
N LEU A 86 -0.48 4.51 -2.57
CA LEU A 86 0.32 3.34 -2.21
C LEU A 86 1.80 3.67 -2.06
N ALA A 87 2.35 4.46 -2.99
CA ALA A 87 3.73 4.89 -2.91
C ALA A 87 3.99 5.74 -1.66
N ALA A 88 3.05 6.63 -1.32
CA ALA A 88 3.17 7.49 -0.16
C ALA A 88 3.13 6.71 1.16
N VAL A 89 2.36 5.61 1.22
CA VAL A 89 2.18 4.83 2.45
C VAL A 89 3.12 3.62 2.53
N THR A 90 3.93 3.37 1.52
CA THR A 90 4.90 2.27 1.56
C THR A 90 6.03 2.65 2.52
N LEU A 91 6.21 1.82 3.55
CA LEU A 91 7.25 2.03 4.56
C LEU A 91 8.57 1.41 4.16
N LYS A 92 8.52 0.19 3.63
CA LYS A 92 9.71 -0.57 3.23
C LYS A 92 9.29 -1.81 2.46
N TRP A 93 10.25 -2.45 1.82
CA TRP A 93 10.11 -3.82 1.37
C TRP A 93 11.40 -4.59 1.63
N THR A 94 11.34 -5.91 1.46
CA THR A 94 12.50 -6.77 1.73
C THR A 94 13.61 -6.53 0.70
N ASP A 95 14.86 -6.67 1.12
CA ASP A 95 16.05 -6.39 0.31
C ASP A 95 16.21 -7.32 -0.90
N ASN A 96 15.38 -8.35 -0.97
CA ASN A 96 15.45 -9.38 -2.00
C ASN A 96 14.49 -9.14 -3.17
N LEU A 97 13.79 -8.00 -3.22
CA LEU A 97 12.85 -7.69 -4.29
C LEU A 97 13.62 -7.51 -5.60
N PRO A 98 13.43 -8.43 -6.57
CA PRO A 98 14.25 -8.38 -7.79
C PRO A 98 13.63 -7.46 -8.85
N PHE A 99 14.50 -6.72 -9.54
CA PHE A 99 14.11 -5.97 -10.71
C PHE A 99 15.28 -6.00 -11.69
N LYS A 100 15.06 -6.61 -12.85
CA LYS A 100 16.09 -6.80 -13.89
C LYS A 100 17.36 -7.45 -13.33
N GLY A 101 17.20 -8.45 -12.46
CA GLY A 101 18.29 -9.23 -11.90
C GLY A 101 18.98 -8.64 -10.69
N GLU A 102 18.59 -7.47 -10.25
CA GLU A 102 19.18 -6.79 -9.09
C GLU A 102 18.12 -6.46 -8.05
N ALA A 103 18.55 -6.24 -6.81
CA ALA A 103 17.67 -5.81 -5.75
C ALA A 103 17.22 -4.38 -5.99
N LEU A 104 15.92 -4.14 -5.91
CA LEU A 104 15.34 -2.81 -6.11
C LEU A 104 15.23 -2.08 -4.77
N GLU A 105 15.80 -0.89 -4.70
CA GLU A 105 15.72 -0.06 -3.50
C GLU A 105 14.31 0.50 -3.32
N CYS A 106 13.82 0.54 -2.08
CA CYS A 106 12.50 1.07 -1.77
C CYS A 106 12.55 2.61 -1.69
N THR A 107 12.28 3.24 -2.80
CA THR A 107 12.15 4.69 -2.92
C THR A 107 10.78 5.05 -3.47
N ASN A 108 10.36 6.31 -3.30
CA ASN A 108 9.07 6.75 -3.84
C ASN A 108 9.01 6.55 -5.36
N GLU A 109 10.07 6.87 -6.07
CA GLU A 109 10.15 6.70 -7.52
C GLU A 109 9.98 5.23 -7.92
N ASN A 110 10.68 4.34 -7.21
CA ASN A 110 10.61 2.91 -7.48
C ASN A 110 9.25 2.33 -7.13
N CYS A 111 8.61 2.85 -6.07
CA CYS A 111 7.23 2.47 -5.74
C CYS A 111 6.28 2.82 -6.88
N LEU A 112 6.33 4.06 -7.36
CA LEU A 112 5.46 4.51 -8.46
C LEU A 112 5.68 3.67 -9.72
N MET A 113 6.93 3.38 -10.05
CA MET A 113 7.27 2.54 -11.19
C MET A 113 6.71 1.12 -11.03
N LEU A 114 7.00 0.48 -9.91
CA LEU A 114 6.61 -0.90 -9.64
C LEU A 114 5.09 -1.06 -9.62
N TYR A 115 4.39 -0.14 -8.96
CA TYR A 115 2.92 -0.20 -8.83
C TYR A 115 2.22 0.19 -10.13
N GLY A 116 2.91 0.87 -11.04
CA GLY A 116 2.37 1.22 -12.34
C GLY A 116 2.52 0.15 -13.41
N MET A 117 3.26 -0.91 -13.12
CA MET A 117 3.47 -2.00 -14.08
C MET A 117 2.23 -2.90 -14.16
N LYS A 118 2.10 -3.63 -15.27
CA LYS A 118 1.02 -4.62 -15.44
C LYS A 118 1.34 -5.88 -14.64
N ASN A 119 1.15 -5.78 -13.34
CA ASN A 119 1.31 -6.88 -12.39
C ASN A 119 0.23 -6.74 -11.32
N THR A 120 0.16 -7.68 -10.40
CA THR A 120 -0.88 -7.69 -9.36
C THR A 120 -0.41 -7.05 -8.05
N ILE A 121 0.77 -6.44 -8.02
CA ILE A 121 1.36 -5.92 -6.77
C ILE A 121 0.47 -4.84 -6.16
N ALA A 122 0.10 -3.82 -6.96
CA ALA A 122 -0.74 -2.73 -6.46
C ALA A 122 -2.08 -3.25 -5.94
N GLU A 123 -2.70 -4.19 -6.64
CA GLU A 123 -3.98 -4.78 -6.25
C GLU A 123 -3.88 -5.52 -4.92
N GLN A 124 -2.81 -6.28 -4.71
CA GLN A 124 -2.57 -6.99 -3.44
C GLN A 124 -2.38 -6.00 -2.29
N LEU A 125 -1.67 -4.91 -2.53
CA LEU A 125 -1.45 -3.88 -1.52
C LEU A 125 -2.73 -3.12 -1.18
N ILE A 126 -3.54 -2.79 -2.18
CA ILE A 126 -4.83 -2.12 -1.97
C ILE A 126 -5.74 -3.01 -1.12
N THR A 127 -5.87 -4.27 -1.49
CA THR A 127 -6.71 -5.22 -0.76
C THR A 127 -6.27 -5.31 0.71
N ALA A 128 -4.98 -5.42 0.96
CA ALA A 128 -4.47 -5.48 2.33
C ALA A 128 -4.66 -4.16 3.06
N GLY A 129 -4.42 -3.04 2.39
CA GLY A 129 -4.49 -1.71 3.00
C GLY A 129 -5.88 -1.28 3.42
N VAL A 130 -6.93 -1.72 2.69
CA VAL A 130 -8.30 -1.37 3.05
C VAL A 130 -8.94 -2.37 4.01
N ASN A 131 -8.31 -3.52 4.24
CA ASN A 131 -8.82 -4.54 5.14
C ASN A 131 -8.30 -4.33 6.55
N ARG A 132 -9.17 -3.89 7.46
CA ARG A 132 -8.80 -3.66 8.85
C ARG A 132 -8.34 -4.92 9.58
N ASP A 133 -8.75 -6.09 9.12
CA ASP A 133 -8.28 -7.36 9.69
C ASP A 133 -6.78 -7.58 9.49
N SER A 134 -6.17 -6.85 8.55
CA SER A 134 -4.73 -6.91 8.28
C SER A 134 -3.90 -6.04 9.21
N LEU A 135 -4.54 -5.21 10.06
CA LEU A 135 -3.82 -4.28 10.92
C LEU A 135 -3.00 -5.00 11.98
N LYS A 136 -1.80 -4.49 12.22
CA LYS A 136 -0.96 -4.97 13.32
C LYS A 136 -1.52 -4.48 14.64
N LYS A 137 -1.60 -5.37 15.60
CA LYS A 137 -2.00 -5.02 16.97
C LYS A 137 -0.84 -4.32 17.65
N SER A 138 -1.11 -3.18 18.22
CA SER A 138 -0.14 -2.44 19.02
C SER A 138 -0.07 -2.96 20.45
#